data_06d602bab63abc7c1fce6c48f906db1f
#
_entry.id   06d602bab63abc7c1fce6c48f906db1f
#
_cell.length_a   1.000
_cell.length_b   1.000
_cell.length_c   1.000
_cell.angle_alpha   90.00
_cell.angle_beta   90.00
_cell.angle_gamma   90.00
#
_symmetry.space_group_name_H-M   'P 1'
#
loop_
_entity.id
_entity.type
_entity.pdbx_description
1 polymer ?
#
loop_
_entity_poly.entity_id
_entity_poly.type
_entity_poly.pdbx_seq_one_letter_code
_entity_poly.pdbx_strand_id
1 'polypeptide(L)'
;MFDAILRMQLGPIVERLAELETEIEDLRRRGENHNRIGTVVAVNPAARRCKVSHGELRTPWIKYFSPAAGEVSETRHPSVGEQCLLINYGAGDGSAQSVALCGIESASFPGVSDSAELHRRTYPDGTESSYEHAAHAFNWKNGPLSVKADRTGVEVMLGGVGFKVTAAGFSHIGGAVDHDGKNIGKDHKHKNSGGPSIGGEPA
;
A
#
# COMPACT_ATOMS: atom_id res chain seq x y z
N MET A 1 23.12 -13.10 69.87
CA MET A 1 23.00 -14.52 69.39
C MET A 1 21.76 -14.68 68.45
N PHE A 2 20.57 -14.32 68.90
CA PHE A 2 19.33 -14.48 68.12
C PHE A 2 19.38 -13.75 66.77
N ASP A 3 19.82 -12.48 66.75
CA ASP A 3 19.98 -11.68 65.51
C ASP A 3 20.95 -12.27 64.49
N ALA A 4 22.03 -12.91 64.94
CA ALA A 4 22.99 -13.54 64.04
C ALA A 4 22.39 -14.81 63.39
N ILE A 5 21.60 -15.58 64.14
CA ILE A 5 20.90 -16.76 63.62
C ILE A 5 19.81 -16.32 62.63
N LEU A 6 19.05 -15.25 62.94
CA LEU A 6 18.01 -14.72 62.06
C LEU A 6 18.60 -14.21 60.75
N ARG A 7 19.69 -13.45 60.78
CA ARG A 7 20.41 -13.00 59.58
C ARG A 7 20.99 -14.15 58.78
N MET A 8 21.50 -15.18 59.42
CA MET A 8 22.04 -16.34 58.72
C MET A 8 20.95 -17.15 58.00
N GLN A 9 19.74 -17.23 58.57
CA GLN A 9 18.61 -17.94 57.94
C GLN A 9 17.85 -17.10 56.94
N LEU A 10 17.67 -15.77 57.15
CA LEU A 10 16.96 -14.88 56.25
C LEU A 10 17.84 -14.30 55.15
N GLY A 11 19.16 -14.23 55.36
CA GLY A 11 20.11 -13.71 54.36
C GLY A 11 19.92 -14.31 52.98
N PRO A 12 19.96 -15.63 52.81
CA PRO A 12 19.77 -16.27 51.52
C PRO A 12 18.38 -16.01 50.89
N ILE A 13 17.34 -15.82 51.71
CA ILE A 13 15.99 -15.50 51.23
C ILE A 13 15.93 -14.08 50.70
N VAL A 14 16.52 -13.12 51.42
CA VAL A 14 16.58 -11.72 50.99
C VAL A 14 17.40 -11.58 49.72
N GLU A 15 18.54 -12.26 49.61
CA GLU A 15 19.35 -12.28 48.39
C GLU A 15 18.56 -12.85 47.20
N ARG A 16 17.84 -13.96 47.41
CA ARG A 16 17.04 -14.56 46.38
C ARG A 16 15.86 -13.66 45.94
N LEU A 17 15.24 -12.94 46.85
CA LEU A 17 14.20 -11.95 46.54
C LEU A 17 14.76 -10.81 45.70
N ALA A 18 15.93 -10.27 46.02
CA ALA A 18 16.58 -9.22 45.22
C ALA A 18 16.95 -9.70 43.81
N GLU A 19 17.43 -10.95 43.68
CA GLU A 19 17.67 -11.57 42.37
C GLU A 19 16.37 -11.68 41.56
N LEU A 20 15.28 -12.16 42.17
CA LEU A 20 13.98 -12.28 41.51
C LEU A 20 13.39 -10.92 41.10
N GLU A 21 13.53 -9.89 41.94
CA GLU A 21 13.12 -8.52 41.55
C GLU A 21 13.86 -8.05 40.32
N THR A 22 15.18 -8.26 40.27
CA THR A 22 16.01 -7.88 39.10
C THR A 22 15.57 -8.65 37.84
N GLU A 23 15.31 -9.94 37.98
CA GLU A 23 14.84 -10.78 36.86
C GLU A 23 13.45 -10.36 36.38
N ILE A 24 12.53 -10.02 37.27
CA ILE A 24 11.20 -9.51 36.94
C ILE A 24 11.28 -8.16 36.20
N GLU A 25 12.14 -7.25 36.66
CA GLU A 25 12.35 -5.98 35.98
C GLU A 25 12.93 -6.16 34.57
N ASP A 26 13.90 -7.08 34.42
CA ASP A 26 14.47 -7.39 33.09
C ASP A 26 13.41 -8.03 32.17
N LEU A 27 12.60 -8.95 32.66
CA LEU A 27 11.50 -9.55 31.92
C LEU A 27 10.43 -8.52 31.53
N ARG A 28 10.06 -7.58 32.39
CA ARG A 28 9.15 -6.47 32.08
C ARG A 28 9.72 -5.60 30.99
N ARG A 29 10.96 -5.17 31.11
CA ARG A 29 11.67 -4.37 30.10
C ARG A 29 11.71 -5.08 28.73
N ARG A 30 12.00 -6.38 28.72
CA ARG A 30 11.99 -7.20 27.50
C ARG A 30 10.57 -7.31 26.93
N GLY A 31 9.55 -7.49 27.79
CA GLY A 31 8.16 -7.56 27.40
C GLY A 31 7.68 -6.29 26.71
N GLU A 32 8.04 -5.12 27.24
CA GLU A 32 7.75 -3.82 26.65
C GLU A 32 8.46 -3.61 25.30
N ASN A 33 9.57 -4.27 25.05
CA ASN A 33 10.33 -4.19 23.81
C ASN A 33 9.85 -5.16 22.73
N HIS A 34 8.91 -6.05 23.01
CA HIS A 34 8.48 -7.10 22.07
C HIS A 34 7.75 -6.52 20.87
N ASN A 35 6.72 -5.70 21.10
CA ASN A 35 5.91 -5.09 20.04
C ASN A 35 5.72 -3.61 20.35
N ARG A 36 6.03 -2.75 19.39
CA ARG A 36 5.93 -1.29 19.54
C ARG A 36 5.41 -0.64 18.27
N ILE A 37 4.65 0.40 18.43
CA ILE A 37 4.36 1.32 17.32
C ILE A 37 5.59 2.20 17.10
N GLY A 38 5.98 2.33 15.85
CA GLY A 38 7.08 3.19 15.44
C GLY A 38 6.76 3.92 14.14
N THR A 39 7.65 4.85 13.79
CA THR A 39 7.56 5.65 12.56
C THR A 39 8.79 5.41 11.70
N VAL A 40 8.60 5.16 10.43
CA VAL A 40 9.69 4.97 9.47
C VAL A 40 10.44 6.29 9.28
N VAL A 41 11.74 6.29 9.52
CA VAL A 41 12.61 7.48 9.42
C VAL A 41 13.60 7.43 8.27
N ALA A 42 13.84 6.24 7.71
CA ALA A 42 14.67 6.07 6.52
C ALA A 42 14.29 4.76 5.80
N VAL A 43 14.40 4.76 4.48
CA VAL A 43 14.13 3.59 3.64
C VAL A 43 15.31 3.38 2.68
N ASN A 44 15.74 2.13 2.54
CA ASN A 44 16.67 1.69 1.51
C ASN A 44 15.98 0.66 0.62
N PRO A 45 15.40 1.08 -0.51
CA PRO A 45 14.66 0.20 -1.41
C PRO A 45 15.51 -0.92 -2.00
N ALA A 46 16.76 -0.63 -2.36
CA ALA A 46 17.67 -1.62 -2.96
C ALA A 46 18.01 -2.75 -1.99
N ALA A 47 18.24 -2.41 -0.71
CA ALA A 47 18.49 -3.41 0.34
C ALA A 47 17.20 -3.98 0.95
N ARG A 48 16.02 -3.46 0.59
CA ARG A 48 14.71 -3.81 1.17
C ARG A 48 14.71 -3.70 2.70
N ARG A 49 15.22 -2.57 3.21
CA ARG A 49 15.34 -2.28 4.64
C ARG A 49 14.86 -0.88 4.97
N CYS A 50 14.41 -0.71 6.20
CA CYS A 50 14.06 0.60 6.74
C CYS A 50 14.69 0.79 8.12
N LYS A 51 14.70 2.05 8.59
CA LYS A 51 14.95 2.41 9.98
C LYS A 51 13.67 2.97 10.57
N VAL A 52 13.39 2.62 11.80
CA VAL A 52 12.18 3.02 12.51
C VAL A 52 12.55 3.71 13.80
N SER A 53 11.91 4.84 14.10
CA SER A 53 11.96 5.50 15.40
C SER A 53 10.79 5.00 16.25
N HIS A 54 11.07 4.66 17.50
CA HIS A 54 10.07 4.26 18.50
C HIS A 54 10.44 4.87 19.85
N GLY A 55 9.68 5.85 20.27
CA GLY A 55 10.07 6.73 21.38
C GLY A 55 11.37 7.48 21.04
N GLU A 56 12.32 7.48 21.95
CA GLU A 56 13.65 8.11 21.74
C GLU A 56 14.64 7.20 21.00
N LEU A 57 14.30 5.95 20.76
CA LEU A 57 15.18 4.96 20.16
C LEU A 57 14.96 4.85 18.64
N ARG A 58 16.01 4.36 17.96
CA ARG A 58 15.96 4.06 16.52
C ARG A 58 16.50 2.67 16.27
N THR A 59 15.85 1.94 15.36
CA THR A 59 16.35 0.64 14.93
C THR A 59 17.58 0.80 14.03
N PRO A 60 18.47 -0.20 13.96
CA PRO A 60 19.35 -0.36 12.81
C PRO A 60 18.54 -0.59 11.53
N TRP A 61 19.19 -0.90 10.40
CA TRP A 61 18.51 -1.31 9.17
C TRP A 61 17.84 -2.68 9.35
N ILE A 62 16.51 -2.69 9.45
CA ILE A 62 15.68 -3.88 9.62
C ILE A 62 14.88 -4.19 8.37
N LYS A 63 14.38 -5.41 8.23
CA LYS A 63 13.44 -5.81 7.17
C LYS A 63 12.07 -5.22 7.42
N TYR A 64 11.29 -5.05 6.35
CA TYR A 64 9.87 -4.74 6.42
C TYR A 64 9.06 -5.77 5.63
N PHE A 65 7.80 -5.92 5.96
CA PHE A 65 6.87 -6.81 5.27
C PHE A 65 6.56 -6.32 3.86
N SER A 66 6.44 -7.26 2.93
CA SER A 66 5.82 -7.06 1.62
C SER A 66 4.46 -7.78 1.60
N PRO A 67 3.46 -7.29 0.83
CA PRO A 67 2.17 -7.96 0.74
C PRO A 67 2.25 -9.41 0.26
N ALA A 68 3.19 -9.70 -0.63
CA ALA A 68 3.52 -11.06 -1.07
C ALA A 68 5.01 -11.18 -1.38
N ALA A 69 5.63 -12.30 -1.00
CA ALA A 69 7.07 -12.55 -1.14
C ALA A 69 7.38 -14.04 -1.37
N GLY A 70 6.65 -14.68 -2.29
CA GLY A 70 6.83 -16.07 -2.74
C GLY A 70 6.89 -16.15 -4.25
N GLU A 71 6.32 -17.20 -4.85
CA GLU A 71 6.12 -17.30 -6.31
C GLU A 71 5.32 -16.12 -6.85
N VAL A 72 4.28 -15.71 -6.11
CA VAL A 72 3.65 -14.40 -6.28
C VAL A 72 4.40 -13.40 -5.42
N SER A 73 4.86 -12.31 -6.01
CA SER A 73 5.57 -11.26 -5.30
C SER A 73 4.93 -9.89 -5.57
N GLU A 74 4.80 -9.09 -4.52
CA GLU A 74 4.31 -7.72 -4.59
C GLU A 74 5.29 -6.80 -3.89
N THR A 75 5.62 -5.67 -4.51
CA THR A 75 6.58 -4.72 -3.97
C THR A 75 5.90 -3.40 -3.65
N ARG A 76 5.90 -3.03 -2.38
CA ARG A 76 5.58 -1.70 -1.88
C ARG A 76 6.65 -1.32 -0.86
N HIS A 77 7.39 -0.25 -1.13
CA HIS A 77 8.32 0.30 -0.15
C HIS A 77 7.56 1.21 0.82
N PRO A 78 7.85 1.17 2.13
CA PRO A 78 7.24 2.09 3.07
C PRO A 78 7.71 3.53 2.79
N SER A 79 6.89 4.49 3.16
CA SER A 79 7.21 5.92 3.08
C SER A 79 7.86 6.41 4.38
N VAL A 80 8.76 7.38 4.28
CA VAL A 80 9.26 8.09 5.48
C VAL A 80 8.08 8.82 6.12
N GLY A 81 7.92 8.66 7.43
CA GLY A 81 6.79 9.17 8.20
C GLY A 81 5.64 8.15 8.37
N GLU A 82 5.68 7.04 7.65
CA GLU A 82 4.67 5.99 7.78
C GLU A 82 4.77 5.27 9.12
N GLN A 83 3.63 5.00 9.76
CA GLN A 83 3.58 4.23 10.99
C GLN A 83 3.64 2.72 10.71
N CYS A 84 4.27 2.01 11.63
CA CYS A 84 4.42 0.57 11.56
C CYS A 84 4.37 -0.07 12.94
N LEU A 85 4.01 -1.34 12.98
CA LEU A 85 4.23 -2.21 14.13
C LEU A 85 5.64 -2.83 14.01
N LEU A 86 6.48 -2.57 15.00
CA LEU A 86 7.75 -3.28 15.19
C LEU A 86 7.47 -4.57 15.92
N ILE A 87 7.82 -5.69 15.31
CA ILE A 87 7.78 -7.01 15.90
C ILE A 87 9.23 -7.41 16.20
N ASN A 88 9.56 -7.54 17.48
CA ASN A 88 10.88 -7.95 17.93
C ASN A 88 10.87 -9.44 18.25
N TYR A 89 11.56 -10.23 17.43
CA TYR A 89 11.69 -11.69 17.61
C TYR A 89 12.96 -12.09 18.36
N GLY A 90 13.75 -11.14 18.85
CA GLY A 90 14.96 -11.32 19.66
C GLY A 90 14.70 -11.26 21.16
N ALA A 91 13.54 -11.75 21.63
CA ALA A 91 13.16 -11.77 23.06
C ALA A 91 13.26 -10.39 23.76
N GLY A 92 13.05 -9.29 23.03
CA GLY A 92 13.09 -7.93 23.57
C GLY A 92 14.49 -7.38 23.85
N ASP A 93 15.55 -8.09 23.47
CA ASP A 93 16.92 -7.65 23.64
C ASP A 93 17.38 -6.82 22.44
N GLY A 94 17.26 -5.50 22.56
CA GLY A 94 17.58 -4.55 21.52
C GLY A 94 16.59 -4.55 20.35
N SER A 95 16.84 -3.72 19.32
CA SER A 95 15.96 -3.58 18.14
C SER A 95 16.53 -4.19 16.87
N ALA A 96 17.69 -4.87 16.95
CA ALA A 96 18.35 -5.44 15.78
C ALA A 96 17.59 -6.64 15.18
N GLN A 97 16.95 -7.42 16.04
CA GLN A 97 16.12 -8.56 15.66
C GLN A 97 14.65 -8.15 15.56
N SER A 98 14.38 -7.14 14.79
CA SER A 98 13.03 -6.64 14.57
C SER A 98 12.67 -6.64 13.09
N VAL A 99 11.38 -6.65 12.83
CA VAL A 99 10.79 -6.48 11.51
C VAL A 99 9.67 -5.44 11.59
N ALA A 100 9.52 -4.59 10.56
CA ALA A 100 8.49 -3.57 10.50
C ALA A 100 7.30 -4.05 9.67
N LEU A 101 6.11 -4.09 10.26
CA LEU A 101 4.84 -4.27 9.58
C LEU A 101 4.25 -2.87 9.35
N CYS A 102 4.50 -2.31 8.16
CA CYS A 102 4.09 -0.97 7.76
C CYS A 102 2.64 -0.95 7.25
N GLY A 103 1.99 0.24 7.28
CA GLY A 103 0.63 0.42 6.78
C GLY A 103 -0.39 0.74 7.88
N ILE A 104 0.05 1.26 9.02
CA ILE A 104 -0.85 1.80 10.03
C ILE A 104 -1.22 3.23 9.62
N GLU A 105 -2.52 3.49 9.55
CA GLU A 105 -3.04 4.83 9.27
C GLU A 105 -2.65 5.82 10.37
N SER A 106 -2.36 7.04 9.98
CA SER A 106 -1.92 8.10 10.89
C SER A 106 -2.37 9.47 10.39
N ALA A 107 -2.20 10.50 11.22
CA ALA A 107 -2.49 11.87 10.81
C ALA A 107 -1.68 12.32 9.57
N SER A 108 -0.47 11.79 9.37
CA SER A 108 0.38 12.08 8.20
C SER A 108 -0.01 11.25 6.97
N PHE A 109 -0.61 10.09 7.17
CA PHE A 109 -1.06 9.16 6.13
C PHE A 109 -2.44 8.62 6.52
N PRO A 110 -3.49 9.45 6.36
CA PRO A 110 -4.86 9.05 6.67
C PRO A 110 -5.37 8.03 5.66
N GLY A 111 -6.40 7.29 6.03
CA GLY A 111 -7.14 6.41 5.13
C GLY A 111 -7.67 7.15 3.92
N VAL A 112 -7.66 6.51 2.76
CA VAL A 112 -8.09 7.11 1.49
C VAL A 112 -9.60 7.01 1.26
N SER A 113 -10.33 6.33 2.13
CA SER A 113 -11.79 6.19 2.11
C SER A 113 -12.30 5.72 3.47
N ASP A 114 -13.44 6.22 3.88
CA ASP A 114 -14.23 5.78 5.02
C ASP A 114 -15.38 4.81 4.64
N SER A 115 -15.52 4.52 3.34
CA SER A 115 -16.54 3.59 2.84
C SER A 115 -16.05 2.14 2.91
N ALA A 116 -16.80 1.28 3.58
CA ALA A 116 -16.56 -0.16 3.61
C ALA A 116 -16.75 -0.85 2.24
N GLU A 117 -17.52 -0.24 1.33
CA GLU A 117 -17.83 -0.78 0.01
C GLU A 117 -16.76 -0.42 -1.04
N LEU A 118 -15.78 0.43 -0.69
CA LEU A 118 -14.79 0.95 -1.63
C LEU A 118 -13.38 0.46 -1.28
N HIS A 119 -12.82 -0.39 -2.14
CA HIS A 119 -11.39 -0.67 -2.13
C HIS A 119 -10.68 0.34 -3.04
N ARG A 120 -9.83 1.20 -2.48
CA ARG A 120 -9.10 2.26 -3.20
C ARG A 120 -7.61 2.20 -2.96
N ARG A 121 -6.84 2.46 -3.99
CA ARG A 121 -5.40 2.71 -3.92
C ARG A 121 -5.10 4.04 -4.61
N THR A 122 -4.34 4.90 -3.95
CA THR A 122 -3.85 6.17 -4.49
C THR A 122 -2.33 6.14 -4.59
N TYR A 123 -1.79 6.85 -5.57
CA TYR A 123 -0.37 6.97 -5.83
C TYR A 123 0.07 8.43 -5.66
N PRO A 124 1.39 8.69 -5.42
CA PRO A 124 1.89 10.05 -5.18
C PRO A 124 1.65 11.04 -6.31
N ASP A 125 1.49 10.57 -7.54
CA ASP A 125 1.20 11.38 -8.74
C ASP A 125 -0.30 11.66 -8.93
N GLY A 126 -1.15 11.27 -7.97
CA GLY A 126 -2.59 11.39 -8.06
C GLY A 126 -3.29 10.29 -8.87
N THR A 127 -2.55 9.30 -9.38
CA THR A 127 -3.16 8.12 -9.98
C THR A 127 -3.98 7.36 -8.95
N GLU A 128 -5.17 6.90 -9.34
CA GLU A 128 -6.07 6.13 -8.48
C GLU A 128 -6.51 4.83 -9.16
N SER A 129 -6.66 3.78 -8.37
CA SER A 129 -7.40 2.58 -8.75
C SER A 129 -8.40 2.25 -7.66
N SER A 130 -9.63 1.91 -8.04
CA SER A 130 -10.65 1.54 -7.07
C SER A 130 -11.60 0.48 -7.61
N TYR A 131 -12.18 -0.28 -6.67
CA TYR A 131 -13.30 -1.16 -6.93
C TYR A 131 -14.39 -0.88 -5.92
N GLU A 132 -15.58 -0.57 -6.42
CA GLU A 132 -16.77 -0.33 -5.62
C GLU A 132 -17.67 -1.57 -5.64
N HIS A 133 -17.85 -2.17 -4.47
CA HIS A 133 -18.54 -3.45 -4.32
C HIS A 133 -20.04 -3.33 -4.64
N ALA A 134 -20.69 -2.26 -4.19
CA ALA A 134 -22.12 -2.04 -4.43
C ALA A 134 -22.44 -1.80 -5.91
N ALA A 135 -21.62 -1.03 -6.60
CA ALA A 135 -21.78 -0.73 -8.02
C ALA A 135 -21.14 -1.80 -8.94
N HIS A 136 -20.37 -2.74 -8.37
CA HIS A 136 -19.54 -3.70 -9.12
C HIS A 136 -18.66 -3.02 -10.18
N ALA A 137 -18.11 -1.85 -9.83
CA ALA A 137 -17.40 -0.98 -10.76
C ALA A 137 -15.92 -0.89 -10.40
N PHE A 138 -15.08 -1.23 -11.37
CA PHE A 138 -13.66 -0.93 -11.35
C PHE A 138 -13.42 0.42 -12.02
N ASN A 139 -12.64 1.29 -11.39
CA ASN A 139 -12.21 2.57 -11.93
C ASN A 139 -10.70 2.71 -11.81
N TRP A 140 -10.07 3.22 -12.84
CA TRP A 140 -8.68 3.63 -12.83
C TRP A 140 -8.55 5.02 -13.48
N LYS A 141 -7.82 5.93 -12.83
CA LYS A 141 -7.63 7.31 -13.30
C LYS A 141 -6.15 7.69 -13.22
N ASN A 142 -5.68 8.36 -14.28
CA ASN A 142 -4.36 9.00 -14.31
C ASN A 142 -4.48 10.31 -15.09
N GLY A 143 -4.59 11.43 -14.38
CA GLY A 143 -4.87 12.72 -14.99
C GLY A 143 -6.12 12.68 -15.89
N PRO A 144 -6.00 12.98 -17.20
CA PRO A 144 -7.14 12.95 -18.13
C PRO A 144 -7.54 11.54 -18.57
N LEU A 145 -6.71 10.53 -18.31
CA LEU A 145 -6.99 9.14 -18.67
C LEU A 145 -7.87 8.49 -17.61
N SER A 146 -8.96 7.87 -18.04
CA SER A 146 -9.83 7.06 -17.19
C SER A 146 -10.21 5.74 -17.84
N VAL A 147 -10.28 4.71 -17.03
CA VAL A 147 -10.82 3.38 -17.38
C VAL A 147 -11.91 3.07 -16.38
N LYS A 148 -13.09 2.75 -16.86
CA LYS A 148 -14.21 2.27 -16.06
C LYS A 148 -14.69 0.94 -16.62
N ALA A 149 -14.89 -0.04 -15.74
CA ALA A 149 -15.47 -1.32 -16.10
C ALA A 149 -16.51 -1.71 -15.06
N ASP A 150 -17.70 -2.03 -15.47
CA ASP A 150 -18.79 -2.51 -14.64
C ASP A 150 -19.59 -3.60 -15.36
N ARG A 151 -20.68 -4.06 -14.76
CA ARG A 151 -21.57 -5.11 -15.36
C ARG A 151 -22.25 -4.67 -16.65
N THR A 152 -22.24 -3.38 -16.99
CA THR A 152 -22.90 -2.82 -18.18
C THR A 152 -21.93 -2.60 -19.33
N GLY A 153 -20.63 -2.53 -19.06
CA GLY A 153 -19.63 -2.35 -20.10
C GLY A 153 -18.27 -1.86 -19.60
N VAL A 154 -17.45 -1.52 -20.57
CA VAL A 154 -16.11 -0.94 -20.37
C VAL A 154 -16.03 0.38 -21.11
N GLU A 155 -15.46 1.39 -20.46
CA GLU A 155 -15.21 2.71 -21.03
C GLU A 155 -13.75 3.11 -20.79
N VAL A 156 -13.09 3.57 -21.84
CA VAL A 156 -11.72 4.11 -21.79
C VAL A 156 -11.73 5.48 -22.41
N MET A 157 -11.33 6.50 -21.64
CA MET A 157 -11.33 7.89 -22.07
C MET A 157 -9.98 8.55 -21.82
N LEU A 158 -9.52 9.33 -22.78
CA LEU A 158 -8.40 10.27 -22.65
C LEU A 158 -8.92 11.68 -22.92
N GLY A 159 -9.26 12.42 -21.87
CA GLY A 159 -9.98 13.69 -22.03
C GLY A 159 -11.35 13.48 -22.68
N GLY A 160 -11.58 14.09 -23.84
CA GLY A 160 -12.82 13.94 -24.58
C GLY A 160 -12.83 12.86 -25.68
N VAL A 161 -11.78 12.04 -25.76
CA VAL A 161 -11.62 10.99 -26.78
C VAL A 161 -11.52 9.63 -26.15
N GLY A 162 -12.18 8.63 -26.72
CA GLY A 162 -12.11 7.28 -26.20
C GLY A 162 -13.04 6.30 -26.87
N PHE A 163 -13.33 5.22 -26.16
CA PHE A 163 -14.29 4.21 -26.63
C PHE A 163 -15.09 3.61 -25.48
N LYS A 164 -16.24 3.08 -25.82
CA LYS A 164 -17.13 2.36 -24.93
C LYS A 164 -17.60 1.05 -25.56
N VAL A 165 -17.60 -0.01 -24.80
CA VAL A 165 -18.15 -1.32 -25.18
C VAL A 165 -19.29 -1.66 -24.22
N THR A 166 -20.46 -1.95 -24.77
CA THR A 166 -21.65 -2.37 -24.01
C THR A 166 -22.34 -3.53 -24.72
N ALA A 167 -23.41 -4.03 -24.15
CA ALA A 167 -24.25 -5.03 -24.82
C ALA A 167 -24.83 -4.55 -26.15
N ALA A 168 -24.95 -3.22 -26.36
CA ALA A 168 -25.41 -2.62 -27.61
C ALA A 168 -24.32 -2.54 -28.70
N GLY A 169 -23.04 -2.76 -28.33
CA GLY A 169 -21.92 -2.73 -29.28
C GLY A 169 -20.78 -1.84 -28.83
N PHE A 170 -19.92 -1.48 -29.80
CA PHE A 170 -18.76 -0.63 -29.63
C PHE A 170 -19.09 0.81 -30.11
N SER A 171 -18.71 1.79 -29.34
CA SER A 171 -18.83 3.20 -29.67
C SER A 171 -17.49 3.89 -29.58
N HIS A 172 -17.07 4.59 -30.62
CA HIS A 172 -15.94 5.53 -30.56
C HIS A 172 -16.48 6.93 -30.20
N ILE A 173 -15.75 7.62 -29.30
CA ILE A 173 -16.16 8.91 -28.73
C ILE A 173 -15.10 9.96 -29.06
N GLY A 174 -15.48 11.01 -29.77
CA GLY A 174 -14.58 12.10 -30.12
C GLY A 174 -13.42 11.69 -31.06
N GLY A 175 -12.56 12.64 -31.44
CA GLY A 175 -11.37 12.38 -32.25
C GLY A 175 -11.64 11.81 -33.64
N ALA A 176 -10.57 11.37 -34.29
CA ALA A 176 -10.60 10.69 -35.59
C ALA A 176 -10.53 9.18 -35.42
N VAL A 177 -11.11 8.42 -36.33
CA VAL A 177 -10.91 6.96 -36.43
C VAL A 177 -10.14 6.71 -37.71
N ASP A 178 -8.94 6.15 -37.60
CA ASP A 178 -8.11 5.80 -38.73
C ASP A 178 -7.64 4.34 -38.70
N HIS A 179 -7.29 3.83 -39.86
CA HIS A 179 -6.60 2.57 -40.07
C HIS A 179 -5.38 2.81 -40.95
N ASP A 180 -4.18 2.61 -40.41
CA ASP A 180 -2.91 2.90 -41.09
C ASP A 180 -2.84 4.33 -41.66
N GLY A 181 -3.30 5.33 -40.86
CA GLY A 181 -3.33 6.75 -41.24
C GLY A 181 -4.42 7.11 -42.28
N LYS A 182 -5.32 6.20 -42.61
CA LYS A 182 -6.48 6.47 -43.45
C LYS A 182 -7.71 6.66 -42.60
N ASN A 183 -8.37 7.82 -42.73
CA ASN A 183 -9.61 8.08 -42.03
C ASN A 183 -10.72 7.08 -42.46
N ILE A 184 -11.27 6.38 -41.47
CA ILE A 184 -12.42 5.49 -41.60
C ILE A 184 -13.59 5.91 -40.70
N GLY A 185 -13.50 7.10 -40.09
CA GLY A 185 -14.54 7.68 -39.25
C GLY A 185 -15.74 8.15 -40.02
N LYS A 186 -16.69 8.79 -39.31
CA LYS A 186 -17.99 9.24 -39.85
C LYS A 186 -17.89 10.20 -41.03
N ASP A 187 -16.76 10.87 -41.20
CA ASP A 187 -16.49 11.88 -42.21
C ASP A 187 -15.60 11.40 -43.37
N HIS A 188 -15.29 10.07 -43.39
CA HIS A 188 -14.50 9.51 -44.49
C HIS A 188 -15.27 9.52 -45.81
N LYS A 189 -14.54 9.64 -46.91
CA LYS A 189 -15.10 9.76 -48.27
C LYS A 189 -14.46 8.73 -49.19
N HIS A 190 -15.24 8.20 -50.09
CA HIS A 190 -14.77 7.30 -51.15
C HIS A 190 -14.67 8.01 -52.49
N LYS A 191 -13.61 7.74 -53.27
CA LYS A 191 -13.57 8.12 -54.68
C LYS A 191 -14.46 7.17 -55.45
N ASN A 192 -15.42 7.71 -56.19
CA ASN A 192 -16.22 6.89 -57.11
C ASN A 192 -15.35 6.35 -58.23
N SER A 193 -15.42 5.04 -58.49
CA SER A 193 -14.63 4.36 -59.52
C SER A 193 -15.00 4.74 -60.95
N GLY A 194 -16.03 5.54 -61.16
CA GLY A 194 -16.55 5.91 -62.48
C GLY A 194 -16.70 7.43 -62.74
N GLY A 195 -16.15 8.32 -61.90
CA GLY A 195 -16.30 9.78 -62.12
C GLY A 195 -15.43 10.62 -61.16
N PRO A 196 -15.30 11.94 -61.44
CA PRO A 196 -14.48 12.84 -60.63
C PRO A 196 -15.12 13.25 -59.29
N SER A 197 -16.33 12.80 -58.97
CA SER A 197 -17.03 13.17 -57.74
C SER A 197 -16.67 12.23 -56.58
N ILE A 198 -16.45 12.85 -55.42
CA ILE A 198 -16.28 12.15 -54.14
C ILE A 198 -17.68 11.74 -53.66
N GLY A 199 -17.84 10.49 -53.23
CA GLY A 199 -19.11 10.02 -52.58
C GLY A 199 -19.40 10.81 -51.31
N GLY A 200 -20.69 10.88 -50.94
CA GLY A 200 -21.14 11.49 -49.67
C GLY A 200 -20.59 10.77 -48.43
N GLU A 201 -20.80 11.42 -47.30
CA GLU A 201 -20.51 10.79 -45.99
C GLU A 201 -21.44 9.60 -45.77
N PRO A 202 -21.01 8.57 -45.03
CA PRO A 202 -21.88 7.47 -44.60
C PRO A 202 -23.04 8.02 -43.78
N ALA A 203 -24.25 7.48 -44.01
CA ALA A 203 -25.46 7.85 -43.28
C ALA A 203 -25.47 7.30 -41.83
#